data_dd8e091fbd4b5b91b6fffb31c19c8cc8
#
_entry.id   dd8e091fbd4b5b91b6fffb31c19c8cc8
#
_cell.length_a   1.000
_cell.length_b   1.000
_cell.length_c   1.000
_cell.angle_alpha   90.00
_cell.angle_beta   90.00
_cell.angle_gamma   90.00
#
_symmetry.space_group_name_H-M   'P 1'
#
loop_
_entity.id
_entity.type
_entity.pdbx_description
1 polymer ?
#
loop_
_entity_poly.entity_id
_entity_poly.type
_entity_poly.pdbx_seq_one_letter_code
_entity_poly.pdbx_strand_id
1 'polypeptide(L)'
;MLPERATWVNREDKCFGSPLPLLNEVDCDLLLRRPDIRQAERQVNAQAAMLGASQRDWLPQVFLKGSIGYSSHDLKDLTKRNSMTFEIAPSISWTLFSGTKLVNATRLARAQLDESIHQFNQTVLTAVQETDNAMNSYRNSIQQIVAMREVCNQGEETLKLSLDLYKQGLTPFQNVLDALRSLLTYENQLVQAQGSSLLHLIALYQALGGGYEMNQK
;
A
#
# COMPACT_ATOMS: atom_id res chain seq x y z
N MET A 1 -23.70 -18.62 14.60
CA MET A 1 -22.41 -18.39 15.25
C MET A 1 -21.47 -17.93 14.18
N LEU A 2 -21.18 -16.63 14.11
CA LEU A 2 -20.11 -16.09 13.26
C LEU A 2 -18.80 -16.66 13.81
N PRO A 3 -17.88 -17.16 12.95
CA PRO A 3 -16.58 -17.56 13.44
C PRO A 3 -15.95 -16.32 14.12
N GLU A 4 -15.49 -16.50 15.34
CA GLU A 4 -14.67 -15.51 16.05
C GLU A 4 -13.70 -14.88 15.07
N ARG A 5 -13.60 -13.55 15.15
CA ARG A 5 -12.61 -12.77 14.38
C ARG A 5 -11.31 -13.53 14.46
N ALA A 6 -10.82 -13.90 13.28
CA ALA A 6 -9.65 -14.73 13.17
C ALA A 6 -8.53 -14.21 14.08
N THR A 7 -8.26 -14.96 15.13
CA THR A 7 -7.34 -14.65 16.23
C THR A 7 -5.87 -14.65 15.79
N TRP A 8 -5.62 -14.95 14.49
CA TRP A 8 -4.28 -14.91 13.89
C TRP A 8 -3.80 -13.50 13.53
N VAL A 9 -4.61 -12.48 13.86
CA VAL A 9 -4.22 -11.07 13.83
C VAL A 9 -4.04 -10.57 15.26
N ASN A 10 -3.14 -11.19 16.03
CA ASN A 10 -2.73 -10.61 17.30
C ASN A 10 -1.84 -9.39 16.98
N ARG A 11 -2.27 -8.21 17.40
CA ARG A 11 -1.65 -6.91 17.04
C ARG A 11 -0.23 -6.77 17.60
N GLU A 12 0.09 -7.50 18.66
CA GLU A 12 1.36 -7.37 19.37
C GLU A 12 2.49 -8.22 18.78
N ASP A 13 2.17 -9.33 18.10
CA ASP A 13 3.18 -10.23 17.52
C ASP A 13 3.48 -9.94 16.03
N LYS A 14 2.88 -8.93 15.43
CA LYS A 14 2.93 -8.64 13.99
C LYS A 14 4.20 -7.96 13.49
N CYS A 15 5.00 -7.45 14.36
CA CYS A 15 6.31 -6.97 14.00
C CYS A 15 7.29 -8.12 14.03
N PHE A 16 7.21 -8.98 13.02
CA PHE A 16 8.20 -9.99 12.63
C PHE A 16 9.23 -10.37 13.69
N GLY A 17 9.19 -11.62 14.17
CA GLY A 17 10.04 -12.22 15.16
C GLY A 17 11.53 -12.31 14.81
N SER A 18 12.11 -11.24 14.38
CA SER A 18 13.53 -10.89 14.46
C SER A 18 13.63 -9.40 14.24
N PRO A 19 14.09 -8.62 15.20
CA PRO A 19 14.30 -7.20 14.99
C PRO A 19 15.41 -7.04 13.95
N LEU A 20 15.05 -6.70 12.72
CA LEU A 20 15.98 -6.00 11.85
C LEU A 20 16.38 -4.74 12.62
N PRO A 21 17.68 -4.51 12.90
CA PRO A 21 18.12 -3.41 13.76
C PRO A 21 17.73 -2.01 13.26
N LEU A 22 17.17 -1.92 12.06
CA LEU A 22 16.70 -0.68 11.43
C LEU A 22 15.22 -0.37 11.71
N LEU A 23 14.44 -1.34 12.20
CA LEU A 23 13.03 -1.14 12.56
C LEU A 23 12.82 -0.51 13.94
N ASN A 24 13.89 -0.40 14.76
CA ASN A 24 13.80 0.27 16.07
C ASN A 24 13.52 1.78 15.98
N GLU A 25 13.61 2.39 14.79
CA GLU A 25 13.35 3.81 14.57
C GLU A 25 11.99 4.07 13.86
N VAL A 26 11.34 3.03 13.33
CA VAL A 26 10.02 3.18 12.68
C VAL A 26 8.96 2.49 13.51
N ASP A 27 8.01 3.27 14.02
CA ASP A 27 6.87 2.75 14.76
C ASP A 27 6.02 1.85 13.84
N CYS A 28 5.88 0.57 14.21
CA CYS A 28 5.08 -0.41 13.45
C CYS A 28 3.64 0.04 13.23
N ASP A 29 3.10 0.87 14.14
CA ASP A 29 1.76 1.45 14.01
C ASP A 29 1.64 2.38 12.79
N LEU A 30 2.72 3.03 12.37
CA LEU A 30 2.72 3.87 11.17
C LEU A 30 2.59 3.03 9.89
N LEU A 31 3.27 1.89 9.82
CA LEU A 31 3.16 0.97 8.68
C LEU A 31 1.75 0.40 8.55
N LEU A 32 1.07 0.10 9.66
CA LEU A 32 -0.31 -0.39 9.64
C LEU A 32 -1.34 0.65 9.16
N ARG A 33 -0.97 1.93 9.07
CA ARG A 33 -1.83 2.98 8.50
C ARG A 33 -1.83 2.97 6.98
N ARG A 34 -0.85 2.34 6.35
CA ARG A 34 -0.73 2.28 4.89
C ARG A 34 -1.98 1.64 4.25
N PRO A 35 -2.52 2.27 3.20
CA PRO A 35 -3.74 1.77 2.54
C PRO A 35 -3.52 0.44 1.82
N ASP A 36 -2.33 0.18 1.28
CA ASP A 36 -1.97 -1.07 0.61
C ASP A 36 -1.95 -2.27 1.58
N ILE A 37 -1.41 -2.10 2.79
CA ILE A 37 -1.42 -3.11 3.84
C ILE A 37 -2.86 -3.41 4.28
N ARG A 38 -3.67 -2.36 4.47
CA ARG A 38 -5.09 -2.54 4.81
C ARG A 38 -5.87 -3.22 3.70
N GLN A 39 -5.59 -2.89 2.44
CA GLN A 39 -6.18 -3.57 1.30
C GLN A 39 -5.85 -5.06 1.29
N ALA A 40 -4.58 -5.42 1.46
CA ALA A 40 -4.13 -6.81 1.52
C ALA A 40 -4.77 -7.57 2.71
N GLU A 41 -4.90 -6.93 3.89
CA GLU A 41 -5.62 -7.49 5.05
C GLU A 41 -7.09 -7.77 4.72
N ARG A 42 -7.77 -6.84 4.06
CA ARG A 42 -9.18 -7.03 3.65
C ARG A 42 -9.32 -8.15 2.62
N GLN A 43 -8.35 -8.30 1.74
CA GLN A 43 -8.34 -9.40 0.77
C GLN A 43 -8.22 -10.77 1.46
N VAL A 44 -7.35 -10.91 2.47
CA VAL A 44 -7.25 -12.12 3.29
C VAL A 44 -8.58 -12.42 3.98
N ASN A 45 -9.23 -11.39 4.57
CA ASN A 45 -10.53 -11.55 5.21
C ASN A 45 -11.62 -11.99 4.22
N ALA A 46 -11.60 -11.48 2.99
CA ALA A 46 -12.52 -11.90 1.93
C ALA A 46 -12.32 -13.37 1.54
N GLN A 47 -11.06 -13.82 1.37
CA GLN A 47 -10.77 -15.23 1.06
C GLN A 47 -11.11 -16.16 2.21
N ALA A 48 -10.92 -15.74 3.47
CA ALA A 48 -11.36 -16.49 4.63
C ALA A 48 -12.88 -16.68 4.67
N ALA A 49 -13.64 -15.63 4.30
CA ALA A 49 -15.09 -15.72 4.18
C ALA A 49 -15.53 -16.66 3.04
N MET A 50 -14.84 -16.66 1.90
CA MET A 50 -15.07 -17.58 0.78
C MET A 50 -14.81 -19.04 1.16
N LEU A 51 -13.74 -19.31 1.93
CA LEU A 51 -13.48 -20.63 2.47
C LEU A 51 -14.64 -21.07 3.40
N GLY A 52 -15.11 -20.17 4.28
CA GLY A 52 -16.28 -20.44 5.12
C GLY A 52 -17.55 -20.71 4.34
N ALA A 53 -17.78 -20.02 3.22
CA ALA A 53 -18.90 -20.29 2.31
C ALA A 53 -18.78 -21.67 1.66
N SER A 54 -17.59 -22.02 1.12
CA SER A 54 -17.36 -23.33 0.51
C SER A 54 -17.53 -24.50 1.49
N GLN A 55 -17.21 -24.29 2.78
CA GLN A 55 -17.47 -25.28 3.83
C GLN A 55 -18.96 -25.45 4.13
N ARG A 56 -19.78 -24.40 3.95
CA ARG A 56 -21.22 -24.47 4.14
C ARG A 56 -21.97 -25.16 3.00
N ASP A 57 -21.36 -25.28 1.82
CA ASP A 57 -21.95 -26.03 0.70
C ASP A 57 -22.19 -27.51 1.00
N TRP A 58 -21.59 -28.03 2.08
CA TRP A 58 -21.87 -29.36 2.61
C TRP A 58 -23.19 -29.47 3.38
N LEU A 59 -23.80 -28.33 3.74
CA LEU A 59 -25.05 -28.29 4.50
C LEU A 59 -26.25 -28.17 3.56
N PRO A 60 -27.45 -28.65 3.97
CA PRO A 60 -28.67 -28.41 3.23
C PRO A 60 -28.96 -26.91 3.15
N GLN A 61 -29.30 -26.45 1.95
CA GLN A 61 -29.63 -25.05 1.66
C GLN A 61 -31.16 -24.94 1.61
N VAL A 62 -31.73 -23.98 2.30
CA VAL A 62 -33.13 -23.65 2.34
C VAL A 62 -33.38 -22.42 1.48
N PHE A 63 -34.26 -22.55 0.51
CA PHE A 63 -34.69 -21.48 -0.38
C PHE A 63 -36.15 -21.17 -0.17
N LEU A 64 -36.50 -19.90 -0.15
CA LEU A 64 -37.88 -19.43 -0.23
C LEU A 64 -38.01 -18.65 -1.54
N LYS A 65 -38.77 -19.21 -2.48
CA LYS A 65 -39.11 -18.53 -3.73
C LYS A 65 -40.52 -17.98 -3.61
N GLY A 66 -40.68 -16.73 -4.01
CA GLY A 66 -41.98 -16.08 -4.08
C GLY A 66 -42.13 -15.36 -5.41
N SER A 67 -43.32 -15.48 -6.01
CA SER A 67 -43.68 -14.70 -7.18
C SER A 67 -45.06 -14.06 -6.99
N ILE A 68 -45.15 -12.82 -7.49
CA ILE A 68 -46.41 -12.09 -7.54
C ILE A 68 -46.56 -11.58 -8.97
N GLY A 69 -47.72 -11.81 -9.56
CA GLY A 69 -47.96 -11.43 -10.93
C GLY A 69 -49.43 -11.40 -11.29
N TYR A 70 -49.71 -11.03 -12.51
CA TYR A 70 -51.01 -11.11 -13.11
C TYR A 70 -50.98 -12.12 -14.27
N SER A 71 -51.87 -13.06 -14.30
CA SER A 71 -52.01 -14.04 -15.37
C SER A 71 -53.46 -14.09 -15.84
N SER A 72 -53.69 -13.84 -17.15
CA SER A 72 -55.00 -13.90 -17.77
C SER A 72 -54.90 -14.44 -19.18
N HIS A 73 -55.96 -15.12 -19.67
CA HIS A 73 -56.03 -15.55 -21.06
C HIS A 73 -56.38 -14.42 -22.02
N ASP A 74 -57.06 -13.37 -21.53
CA ASP A 74 -57.42 -12.19 -22.32
C ASP A 74 -56.70 -10.93 -21.78
N LEU A 75 -56.18 -10.10 -22.68
CA LEU A 75 -55.51 -8.84 -22.35
C LEU A 75 -56.41 -7.86 -21.58
N LYS A 76 -57.76 -7.92 -21.80
CA LYS A 76 -58.74 -7.07 -21.12
C LYS A 76 -58.96 -7.45 -19.66
N ASP A 77 -58.58 -8.65 -19.28
CA ASP A 77 -58.78 -9.18 -17.93
C ASP A 77 -57.49 -9.18 -17.07
N LEU A 78 -56.37 -8.74 -17.65
CA LEU A 78 -55.09 -8.72 -16.97
C LEU A 78 -55.08 -7.86 -15.70
N THR A 79 -55.88 -6.80 -15.66
CA THR A 79 -55.96 -5.86 -14.52
C THR A 79 -57.08 -6.20 -13.52
N LYS A 80 -57.84 -7.27 -13.77
CA LYS A 80 -58.87 -7.70 -12.85
C LYS A 80 -58.27 -8.38 -11.62
N ARG A 81 -58.91 -8.20 -10.47
CA ARG A 81 -58.47 -8.76 -9.19
C ARG A 81 -58.38 -10.32 -9.21
N ASN A 82 -59.10 -10.97 -10.09
CA ASN A 82 -59.09 -12.43 -10.28
C ASN A 82 -57.88 -12.92 -11.11
N SER A 83 -57.12 -12.04 -11.72
CA SER A 83 -55.93 -12.38 -12.51
C SER A 83 -54.64 -12.29 -11.69
N MET A 84 -54.73 -11.87 -10.44
CA MET A 84 -53.59 -11.81 -9.53
C MET A 84 -53.21 -13.21 -9.07
N THR A 85 -51.95 -13.60 -9.37
CA THR A 85 -51.36 -14.86 -8.93
C THR A 85 -50.30 -14.56 -7.87
N PHE A 86 -50.39 -15.35 -6.80
CA PHE A 86 -49.44 -15.30 -5.71
C PHE A 86 -48.93 -16.72 -5.45
N GLU A 87 -47.61 -16.88 -5.47
CA GLU A 87 -47.00 -18.18 -5.23
C GLU A 87 -45.89 -18.03 -4.19
N ILE A 88 -45.86 -18.90 -3.18
CA ILE A 88 -44.76 -19.05 -2.24
C ILE A 88 -44.38 -20.53 -2.25
N ALA A 89 -43.12 -20.81 -2.62
CA ALA A 89 -42.56 -22.15 -2.71
C ALA A 89 -41.30 -22.26 -1.84
N PRO A 90 -41.44 -22.77 -0.61
CA PRO A 90 -40.26 -23.18 0.17
C PRO A 90 -39.64 -24.44 -0.46
N SER A 91 -38.33 -24.47 -0.58
CA SER A 91 -37.59 -25.62 -1.10
C SER A 91 -36.30 -25.85 -0.32
N ILE A 92 -35.95 -27.13 -0.14
CA ILE A 92 -34.70 -27.55 0.48
C ILE A 92 -33.88 -28.28 -0.59
N SER A 93 -32.65 -27.86 -0.78
CA SER A 93 -31.70 -28.50 -1.68
C SER A 93 -30.50 -28.98 -0.89
N TRP A 94 -30.16 -30.25 -1.02
CA TRP A 94 -28.98 -30.84 -0.39
C TRP A 94 -28.26 -31.76 -1.34
N THR A 95 -26.97 -31.49 -1.55
CA THR A 95 -26.11 -32.31 -2.40
C THR A 95 -25.48 -33.41 -1.54
N LEU A 96 -26.12 -34.59 -1.49
CA LEU A 96 -25.60 -35.73 -0.70
C LEU A 96 -24.38 -36.38 -1.34
N PHE A 97 -24.26 -36.36 -2.65
CA PHE A 97 -23.16 -36.93 -3.38
C PHE A 97 -22.80 -36.07 -4.59
N SER A 98 -21.58 -35.57 -4.60
CA SER A 98 -21.02 -34.73 -5.67
C SER A 98 -19.67 -35.26 -6.19
N GLY A 99 -19.35 -36.52 -5.87
CA GLY A 99 -18.01 -37.06 -6.13
C GLY A 99 -16.95 -36.26 -5.36
N THR A 100 -15.90 -35.83 -6.08
CA THR A 100 -14.80 -35.03 -5.51
C THR A 100 -15.01 -33.51 -5.62
N LYS A 101 -16.13 -33.05 -6.20
CA LYS A 101 -16.35 -31.63 -6.51
C LYS A 101 -16.28 -30.73 -5.26
N LEU A 102 -17.05 -31.05 -4.22
CA LEU A 102 -17.10 -30.26 -2.97
C LEU A 102 -15.73 -30.28 -2.23
N VAL A 103 -15.09 -31.45 -2.20
CA VAL A 103 -13.76 -31.59 -1.60
C VAL A 103 -12.74 -30.70 -2.31
N ASN A 104 -12.74 -30.75 -3.65
CA ASN A 104 -11.80 -29.95 -4.42
C ASN A 104 -12.10 -28.46 -4.38
N ALA A 105 -13.40 -28.07 -4.31
CA ALA A 105 -13.80 -26.68 -4.11
C ALA A 105 -13.27 -26.11 -2.76
N THR A 106 -13.41 -26.89 -1.69
CA THR A 106 -12.90 -26.48 -0.37
C THR A 106 -11.37 -26.44 -0.36
N ARG A 107 -10.67 -27.38 -1.02
CA ARG A 107 -9.21 -27.35 -1.16
C ARG A 107 -8.73 -26.15 -1.96
N LEU A 108 -9.44 -25.81 -3.04
CA LEU A 108 -9.14 -24.63 -3.85
C LEU A 108 -9.31 -23.34 -3.02
N ALA A 109 -10.41 -23.20 -2.32
CA ALA A 109 -10.67 -22.04 -1.46
C ALA A 109 -9.60 -21.90 -0.35
N ARG A 110 -9.11 -23.04 0.19
CA ARG A 110 -8.02 -23.04 1.15
C ARG A 110 -6.70 -22.59 0.54
N ALA A 111 -6.35 -23.10 -0.63
CA ALA A 111 -5.13 -22.68 -1.34
C ALA A 111 -5.16 -21.18 -1.70
N GLN A 112 -6.33 -20.65 -2.10
CA GLN A 112 -6.52 -19.22 -2.36
C GLN A 112 -6.37 -18.36 -1.09
N LEU A 113 -6.82 -18.88 0.06
CA LEU A 113 -6.57 -18.21 1.34
C LEU A 113 -5.06 -18.19 1.67
N ASP A 114 -4.38 -19.31 1.54
CA ASP A 114 -2.94 -19.40 1.78
C ASP A 114 -2.16 -18.46 0.84
N GLU A 115 -2.53 -18.39 -0.43
CA GLU A 115 -1.98 -17.44 -1.41
C GLU A 115 -2.17 -15.99 -0.95
N SER A 116 -3.37 -15.62 -0.52
CA SER A 116 -3.66 -14.24 -0.06
C SER A 116 -2.87 -13.87 1.20
N ILE A 117 -2.60 -14.84 2.10
CA ILE A 117 -1.73 -14.65 3.28
C ILE A 117 -0.29 -14.37 2.85
N HIS A 118 0.22 -15.12 1.87
CA HIS A 118 1.57 -14.89 1.35
C HIS A 118 1.70 -13.53 0.65
N GLN A 119 0.68 -13.13 -0.10
CA GLN A 119 0.62 -11.79 -0.72
C GLN A 119 0.60 -10.68 0.33
N PHE A 120 -0.17 -10.85 1.41
CA PHE A 120 -0.17 -9.90 2.53
C PHE A 120 1.24 -9.77 3.14
N ASN A 121 1.88 -10.88 3.45
CA ASN A 121 3.24 -10.88 3.99
C ASN A 121 4.23 -10.19 3.04
N GLN A 122 4.13 -10.45 1.73
CA GLN A 122 4.97 -9.80 0.73
C GLN A 122 4.74 -8.28 0.70
N THR A 123 3.48 -7.83 0.77
CA THR A 123 3.15 -6.40 0.81
C THR A 123 3.76 -5.73 2.04
N VAL A 124 3.70 -6.37 3.20
CA VAL A 124 4.31 -5.84 4.43
C VAL A 124 5.83 -5.75 4.29
N LEU A 125 6.49 -6.79 3.77
CA LEU A 125 7.94 -6.77 3.55
C LEU A 125 8.37 -5.67 2.57
N THR A 126 7.61 -5.49 1.50
CA THR A 126 7.85 -4.41 0.52
C THR A 126 7.69 -3.04 1.17
N ALA A 127 6.66 -2.85 1.99
CA ALA A 127 6.42 -1.59 2.71
C ALA A 127 7.57 -1.25 3.68
N VAL A 128 8.09 -2.25 4.40
CA VAL A 128 9.27 -2.08 5.26
C VAL A 128 10.49 -1.68 4.45
N GLN A 129 10.74 -2.37 3.34
CA GLN A 129 11.88 -2.09 2.47
C GLN A 129 11.80 -0.68 1.85
N GLU A 130 10.61 -0.26 1.40
CA GLU A 130 10.38 1.09 0.86
C GLU A 130 10.66 2.17 1.91
N THR A 131 10.18 1.95 3.15
CA THR A 131 10.39 2.90 4.26
C THR A 131 11.86 3.01 4.63
N ASP A 132 12.58 1.88 4.72
CA ASP A 132 14.02 1.87 5.00
C ASP A 132 14.82 2.56 3.89
N ASN A 133 14.51 2.25 2.64
CA ASN A 133 15.15 2.90 1.49
C ASN A 133 14.89 4.41 1.46
N ALA A 134 13.66 4.84 1.73
CA ALA A 134 13.30 6.26 1.76
C ALA A 134 14.01 7.00 2.91
N MET A 135 14.11 6.39 4.09
CA MET A 135 14.82 6.93 5.24
C MET A 135 16.32 7.10 4.95
N ASN A 136 16.94 6.05 4.42
CA ASN A 136 18.36 6.09 4.06
C ASN A 136 18.65 7.11 2.96
N SER A 137 17.77 7.21 1.96
CA SER A 137 17.89 8.20 0.88
C SER A 137 17.78 9.63 1.41
N TYR A 138 16.83 9.90 2.30
CA TYR A 138 16.71 11.21 2.94
C TYR A 138 17.93 11.54 3.80
N ARG A 139 18.39 10.62 4.65
CA ARG A 139 19.57 10.80 5.50
C ARG A 139 20.82 11.11 4.68
N ASN A 140 21.04 10.34 3.60
CA ASN A 140 22.19 10.56 2.71
C ASN A 140 22.09 11.91 1.98
N SER A 141 20.90 12.34 1.58
CA SER A 141 20.71 13.64 0.92
C SER A 141 21.04 14.82 1.84
N ILE A 142 20.73 14.73 3.13
CA ILE A 142 21.14 15.75 4.11
C ILE A 142 22.66 15.82 4.25
N GLN A 143 23.34 14.66 4.31
CA GLN A 143 24.80 14.63 4.35
C GLN A 143 25.43 15.23 3.08
N GLN A 144 24.83 14.95 1.92
CA GLN A 144 25.26 15.52 0.64
C GLN A 144 25.13 17.05 0.62
N ILE A 145 24.04 17.62 1.14
CA ILE A 145 23.87 19.08 1.25
C ILE A 145 24.96 19.70 2.13
N VAL A 146 25.27 19.07 3.26
CA VAL A 146 26.35 19.56 4.15
C VAL A 146 27.68 19.56 3.43
N ALA A 147 28.02 18.47 2.74
CA ALA A 147 29.27 18.39 1.97
C ALA A 147 29.31 19.42 0.82
N MET A 148 28.20 19.60 0.08
CA MET A 148 28.13 20.58 -1.01
C MET A 148 28.25 22.03 -0.53
N ARG A 149 27.73 22.36 0.65
CA ARG A 149 27.91 23.69 1.25
C ARG A 149 29.38 23.98 1.51
N GLU A 150 30.12 22.99 2.02
CA GLU A 150 31.54 23.13 2.27
C GLU A 150 32.32 23.33 0.95
N VAL A 151 31.95 22.59 -0.11
CA VAL A 151 32.54 22.78 -1.45
C VAL A 151 32.27 24.19 -1.99
N CYS A 152 31.03 24.72 -1.80
CA CYS A 152 30.73 26.11 -2.20
C CYS A 152 31.55 27.12 -1.42
N ASN A 153 31.70 26.97 -0.10
CA ASN A 153 32.49 27.86 0.73
C ASN A 153 33.99 27.89 0.25
N GLN A 154 34.54 26.71 0.00
CA GLN A 154 35.91 26.61 -0.52
C GLN A 154 36.05 27.16 -1.94
N GLY A 155 35.00 27.02 -2.77
CA GLY A 155 34.91 27.65 -4.08
C GLY A 155 34.91 29.16 -4.02
N GLU A 156 34.19 29.77 -3.07
CA GLU A 156 34.18 31.22 -2.83
C GLU A 156 35.56 31.71 -2.37
N GLU A 157 36.24 31.00 -1.47
CA GLU A 157 37.59 31.33 -1.02
C GLU A 157 38.59 31.26 -2.18
N THR A 158 38.48 30.23 -3.01
CA THR A 158 39.28 30.06 -4.21
C THR A 158 39.12 31.23 -5.19
N LEU A 159 37.85 31.66 -5.41
CA LEU A 159 37.56 32.82 -6.26
C LEU A 159 38.18 34.10 -5.68
N LYS A 160 38.05 34.34 -4.36
CA LYS A 160 38.64 35.50 -3.69
C LYS A 160 40.17 35.51 -3.85
N LEU A 161 40.83 34.37 -3.61
CA LEU A 161 42.27 34.24 -3.76
C LEU A 161 42.72 34.48 -5.22
N SER A 162 42.00 33.92 -6.19
CA SER A 162 42.27 34.10 -7.62
C SER A 162 42.14 35.57 -8.04
N LEU A 163 41.13 36.29 -7.52
CA LEU A 163 40.97 37.73 -7.73
C LEU A 163 42.11 38.55 -7.14
N ASP A 164 42.58 38.22 -5.94
CA ASP A 164 43.65 38.95 -5.26
C ASP A 164 45.00 38.73 -5.98
N LEU A 165 45.28 37.49 -6.40
CA LEU A 165 46.45 37.20 -7.22
C LEU A 165 46.41 37.91 -8.58
N TYR A 166 45.25 38.00 -9.22
CA TYR A 166 45.10 38.75 -10.46
C TYR A 166 45.36 40.26 -10.26
N LYS A 167 44.79 40.87 -9.18
CA LYS A 167 45.06 42.28 -8.86
C LYS A 167 46.53 42.59 -8.63
N GLN A 168 47.29 41.60 -8.11
CA GLN A 168 48.75 41.72 -7.92
C GLN A 168 49.55 41.43 -9.20
N GLY A 169 48.87 41.08 -10.32
CA GLY A 169 49.52 40.74 -11.58
C GLY A 169 50.21 39.39 -11.62
N LEU A 170 49.93 38.51 -10.63
CA LEU A 170 50.61 37.21 -10.47
C LEU A 170 49.91 36.09 -11.29
N THR A 171 48.69 36.29 -11.73
CA THR A 171 47.97 35.29 -12.50
C THR A 171 47.15 35.91 -13.63
N PRO A 172 46.92 35.21 -14.77
CA PRO A 172 46.06 35.68 -15.84
C PRO A 172 44.59 35.68 -15.41
N PHE A 173 43.78 36.56 -15.99
CA PHE A 173 42.34 36.67 -15.75
C PHE A 173 41.56 35.37 -16.05
N GLN A 174 42.10 34.50 -16.90
CA GLN A 174 41.54 33.20 -17.21
C GLN A 174 41.31 32.35 -15.93
N ASN A 175 42.26 32.38 -14.98
CA ASN A 175 42.13 31.64 -13.72
C ASN A 175 40.95 32.14 -12.88
N VAL A 176 40.65 33.44 -12.89
CA VAL A 176 39.50 34.03 -12.22
C VAL A 176 38.18 33.55 -12.86
N LEU A 177 38.13 33.51 -14.20
CA LEU A 177 36.99 33.02 -14.94
C LEU A 177 36.73 31.55 -14.68
N ASP A 178 37.78 30.74 -14.61
CA ASP A 178 37.65 29.30 -14.33
C ASP A 178 37.20 29.03 -12.89
N ALA A 179 37.71 29.80 -11.93
CA ALA A 179 37.26 29.75 -10.54
C ALA A 179 35.77 30.15 -10.41
N LEU A 180 35.35 31.21 -11.13
CA LEU A 180 33.95 31.65 -11.15
C LEU A 180 33.03 30.60 -11.78
N ARG A 181 33.40 30.00 -12.90
CA ARG A 181 32.62 28.92 -13.54
C ARG A 181 32.48 27.70 -12.64
N SER A 182 33.58 27.34 -11.95
CA SER A 182 33.56 26.24 -10.98
C SER A 182 32.60 26.53 -9.83
N LEU A 183 32.65 27.73 -9.24
CA LEU A 183 31.76 28.14 -8.17
C LEU A 183 30.29 28.06 -8.61
N LEU A 184 29.95 28.64 -9.78
CA LEU A 184 28.59 28.56 -10.33
C LEU A 184 28.10 27.10 -10.52
N THR A 185 29.03 26.23 -10.91
CA THR A 185 28.71 24.79 -11.04
C THR A 185 28.40 24.17 -9.68
N TYR A 186 29.20 24.48 -8.63
CA TYR A 186 28.96 23.97 -7.27
C TYR A 186 27.68 24.51 -6.67
N GLU A 187 27.36 25.80 -6.85
CA GLU A 187 26.13 26.40 -6.42
C GLU A 187 24.90 25.73 -7.07
N ASN A 188 24.95 25.47 -8.38
CA ASN A 188 23.90 24.73 -9.09
C ASN A 188 23.74 23.31 -8.53
N GLN A 189 24.83 22.62 -8.25
CA GLN A 189 24.80 21.29 -7.64
C GLN A 189 24.21 21.32 -6.21
N LEU A 190 24.52 22.36 -5.43
CA LEU A 190 23.94 22.55 -4.10
C LEU A 190 22.39 22.73 -4.20
N VAL A 191 21.92 23.58 -5.10
CA VAL A 191 20.48 23.79 -5.32
C VAL A 191 19.79 22.49 -5.77
N GLN A 192 20.42 21.72 -6.66
CA GLN A 192 19.91 20.41 -7.07
C GLN A 192 19.85 19.42 -5.90
N ALA A 193 20.91 19.37 -5.06
CA ALA A 193 20.92 18.51 -3.88
C ALA A 193 19.81 18.89 -2.88
N GLN A 194 19.56 20.20 -2.68
CA GLN A 194 18.44 20.67 -1.85
C GLN A 194 17.08 20.24 -2.42
N GLY A 195 16.89 20.39 -3.74
CA GLY A 195 15.67 19.93 -4.41
C GLY A 195 15.46 18.42 -4.28
N SER A 196 16.53 17.64 -4.49
CA SER A 196 16.47 16.18 -4.32
C SER A 196 16.16 15.77 -2.88
N SER A 197 16.69 16.46 -1.88
CA SER A 197 16.39 16.20 -0.47
C SER A 197 14.91 16.40 -0.14
N LEU A 198 14.26 17.41 -0.72
CA LEU A 198 12.81 17.61 -0.56
C LEU A 198 12.01 16.47 -1.19
N LEU A 199 12.44 15.98 -2.36
CA LEU A 199 11.80 14.82 -3.00
C LEU A 199 11.95 13.56 -2.14
N HIS A 200 13.12 13.32 -1.55
CA HIS A 200 13.33 12.20 -0.64
C HIS A 200 12.52 12.32 0.65
N LEU A 201 12.32 13.54 1.16
CA LEU A 201 11.44 13.78 2.30
C LEU A 201 9.98 13.45 1.97
N ILE A 202 9.50 13.86 0.79
CA ILE A 202 8.14 13.53 0.33
C ILE A 202 8.00 12.01 0.15
N ALA A 203 8.99 11.35 -0.44
CA ALA A 203 8.98 9.90 -0.61
C ALA A 203 8.96 9.17 0.75
N LEU A 204 9.71 9.65 1.74
CA LEU A 204 9.65 9.13 3.11
C LEU A 204 8.27 9.29 3.73
N TYR A 205 7.67 10.47 3.57
CA TYR A 205 6.32 10.73 4.07
C TYR A 205 5.27 9.81 3.41
N GLN A 206 5.38 9.56 2.10
CA GLN A 206 4.53 8.62 1.38
C GLN A 206 4.74 7.17 1.86
N ALA A 207 6.00 6.75 2.05
CA ALA A 207 6.34 5.41 2.53
C ALA A 207 5.78 5.13 3.94
N LEU A 208 5.70 6.15 4.79
CA LEU A 208 5.10 6.08 6.13
C LEU A 208 3.56 6.11 6.13
N GLY A 209 2.91 6.14 4.95
CA GLY A 209 1.45 6.13 4.85
C GLY A 209 0.81 7.50 4.64
N GLY A 210 1.61 8.57 4.41
CA GLY A 210 1.15 9.85 3.84
C GLY A 210 0.09 10.62 4.61
N GLY A 211 -0.07 10.42 5.92
CA GLY A 211 -1.05 11.18 6.71
C GLY A 211 -2.52 10.94 6.31
N TYR A 212 -2.80 9.78 5.75
CA TYR A 212 -4.15 9.39 5.37
C TYR A 212 -5.00 9.12 6.62
N GLU A 213 -5.58 10.15 7.19
CA GLU A 213 -6.62 10.03 8.20
C GLU A 213 -7.91 9.60 7.53
N MET A 214 -8.21 8.30 7.56
CA MET A 214 -9.57 7.86 7.29
C MET A 214 -10.45 8.31 8.47
N ASN A 215 -11.33 9.29 8.23
CA ASN A 215 -12.48 9.56 9.10
C ASN A 215 -13.22 8.23 9.30
N GLN A 216 -13.05 7.61 10.45
CA GLN A 216 -13.89 6.50 10.89
C GLN A 216 -15.27 7.09 11.19
N LYS A 217 -16.20 6.99 10.23
CA LYS A 217 -17.63 7.07 10.47
C LYS A 217 -18.19 5.68 10.69
#